data_0003a4751ae17f77172f9c3cb8588f6b
#
_entry.id   0003a4751ae17f77172f9c3cb8588f6b
#
_cell.length_a   1.000
_cell.length_b   1.000
_cell.length_c   1.000
_cell.angle_alpha   90.00
_cell.angle_beta   90.00
_cell.angle_gamma   90.00
#
_symmetry.space_group_name_H-M   'P 1'
#
loop_
_entity.id
_entity.type
_entity.pdbx_description
1 polymer ?
#
loop_
_entity_poly.entity_id
_entity_poly.type
_entity_poly.pdbx_seq_one_letter_code
_entity_poly.pdbx_strand_id
1 'polypeptide(L)'
;MLFVSFLLVSCTSSTQPSSRTTGWNYNDAENGGFYISDLREQIIGPGLVAIEGGTFTMGSTLENVYYEWNNNPRKVTVSSFYMDQTEVSNLDYLEYINWLTRVYVDYPQVIENALPDTLVWRNSLSYNEPMIEIYFRHPAYRDYPVVGVSWKQANDYALWRSDRVNEKLLIDAGMLSYNNNQTKDYHFTTEAYLAGVYTGTATTMNQEGNRKAKIEDGILLPKYRLPTEAEWEYAALGLIGNTQNENVSERKVYPWNSKGLRSDDSNYMGSFVANFKRGNGDYMGIAGNLNDGATIPAPVVSYWPNDYGLYNMAGNVSEWVLDVYRPLSYEDVNDQNPFRGNLYNSELFSENVEINDSIKRLRNAAYNLNIYDGDFVSTIQESNDWTNGTESPEKYTSQMYDYGNTTLISDKSRVYKGGSWADGPYYLSPSVRRFMNEDEASSTVGFRCAMNKIGSALAK
;
A
#
# COMPACT_ATOMS: atom_id res chain seq x y z
N MET A 1 0.51 67.57 42.59
CA MET A 1 0.95 66.74 41.43
C MET A 1 0.06 65.53 41.40
N LEU A 2 -1.04 65.57 40.56
CA LEU A 2 -2.02 64.50 40.45
C LEU A 2 -1.57 63.60 39.34
N PHE A 3 -1.31 62.32 39.61
CA PHE A 3 -1.07 61.30 38.62
C PHE A 3 -2.43 60.72 38.19
N VAL A 4 -2.86 61.05 36.97
CA VAL A 4 -4.01 60.40 36.31
C VAL A 4 -3.51 59.15 35.58
N SER A 5 -3.85 57.97 36.14
CA SER A 5 -3.55 56.69 35.52
C SER A 5 -4.62 56.38 34.45
N PHE A 6 -4.23 56.42 33.19
CA PHE A 6 -5.07 55.98 32.08
C PHE A 6 -5.04 54.46 31.99
N LEU A 7 -6.11 53.79 32.39
CA LEU A 7 -6.35 52.40 32.14
C LEU A 7 -6.81 52.24 30.66
N LEU A 8 -5.89 51.82 29.79
CA LEU A 8 -6.21 51.35 28.47
C LEU A 8 -6.90 49.97 28.60
N VAL A 9 -8.23 49.94 28.53
CA VAL A 9 -8.99 48.73 28.34
C VAL A 9 -8.85 48.36 26.87
N SER A 10 -7.95 47.45 26.57
CA SER A 10 -7.88 46.79 25.24
C SER A 10 -9.07 45.84 25.14
N CYS A 11 -10.14 46.28 24.51
CA CYS A 11 -11.19 45.35 23.99
C CYS A 11 -10.58 44.53 22.87
N THR A 12 -10.06 43.37 23.16
CA THR A 12 -9.86 42.32 22.16
C THR A 12 -11.25 41.80 21.81
N SER A 13 -11.93 42.45 20.85
CA SER A 13 -13.05 41.86 20.19
C SER A 13 -12.52 40.66 19.39
N SER A 14 -12.73 39.44 19.87
CA SER A 14 -12.58 38.25 19.07
C SER A 14 -13.65 38.30 17.98
N THR A 15 -13.31 38.93 16.86
CA THR A 15 -14.17 38.87 15.66
C THR A 15 -14.21 37.43 15.22
N GLN A 16 -15.35 36.77 15.40
CA GLN A 16 -15.57 35.45 14.84
C GLN A 16 -15.30 35.53 13.32
N PRO A 17 -14.60 34.54 12.74
CA PRO A 17 -14.31 34.55 11.32
C PRO A 17 -15.62 34.50 10.54
N SER A 18 -15.81 35.46 9.63
CA SER A 18 -17.00 35.52 8.76
C SER A 18 -16.69 34.98 7.37
N SER A 19 -17.72 34.46 6.72
CA SER A 19 -17.64 33.98 5.34
C SER A 19 -17.29 35.13 4.39
N ARG A 20 -16.27 34.96 3.59
CA ARG A 20 -15.89 35.93 2.53
C ARG A 20 -16.92 35.96 1.39
N THR A 21 -17.74 34.91 1.28
CA THR A 21 -18.74 34.78 0.19
C THR A 21 -20.10 35.33 0.59
N THR A 22 -20.53 35.05 1.82
CA THR A 22 -21.90 35.37 2.27
C THR A 22 -21.95 36.44 3.35
N GLY A 23 -20.83 36.73 4.03
CA GLY A 23 -20.76 37.64 5.17
C GLY A 23 -21.25 37.05 6.49
N TRP A 24 -21.80 35.82 6.51
CA TRP A 24 -22.26 35.18 7.74
C TRP A 24 -21.09 34.74 8.61
N ASN A 25 -21.27 34.83 9.91
CA ASN A 25 -20.26 34.33 10.85
C ASN A 25 -20.23 32.80 10.84
N TYR A 26 -19.03 32.23 10.87
CA TYR A 26 -18.85 30.79 11.05
C TYR A 26 -19.10 30.40 12.52
N ASN A 27 -19.53 29.15 12.71
CA ASN A 27 -19.77 28.55 14.03
C ASN A 27 -20.81 29.30 14.90
N ASP A 28 -21.71 30.05 14.28
CA ASP A 28 -22.79 30.80 14.91
C ASP A 28 -24.10 30.03 14.78
N ALA A 29 -24.46 29.29 15.83
CA ALA A 29 -25.68 28.45 15.85
C ALA A 29 -26.97 29.27 15.85
N GLU A 30 -26.95 30.52 16.37
CA GLU A 30 -28.14 31.36 16.46
C GLU A 30 -28.52 31.96 15.10
N ASN A 31 -27.54 32.20 14.26
CA ASN A 31 -27.71 32.80 12.95
C ASN A 31 -27.59 31.78 11.79
N GLY A 32 -27.57 30.47 12.08
CA GLY A 32 -27.45 29.42 11.08
C GLY A 32 -26.11 29.44 10.35
N GLY A 33 -25.07 29.94 10.98
CA GLY A 33 -23.70 30.01 10.44
C GLY A 33 -23.15 28.62 10.11
N PHE A 34 -22.36 28.58 9.04
CA PHE A 34 -21.70 27.35 8.63
C PHE A 34 -20.63 26.96 9.66
N TYR A 35 -20.66 25.69 10.07
CA TYR A 35 -19.66 25.18 11.01
C TYR A 35 -18.34 24.85 10.28
N ILE A 36 -17.25 25.41 10.77
CA ILE A 36 -15.89 25.07 10.35
C ILE A 36 -15.11 24.54 11.55
N SER A 37 -14.41 23.46 11.33
CA SER A 37 -13.49 22.91 12.32
C SER A 37 -12.14 23.64 12.26
N ASP A 38 -11.46 23.71 13.39
CA ASP A 38 -10.09 24.20 13.43
C ASP A 38 -9.18 23.31 12.56
N LEU A 39 -8.18 23.94 11.92
CA LEU A 39 -7.20 23.21 11.17
C LEU A 39 -6.43 22.27 12.10
N ARG A 40 -6.51 20.98 11.87
CA ARG A 40 -5.74 19.96 12.56
C ARG A 40 -4.77 19.30 11.60
N GLU A 41 -3.55 19.12 12.04
CA GLU A 41 -2.59 18.29 11.30
C GLU A 41 -3.06 16.84 11.39
N GLN A 42 -2.89 16.10 10.29
CA GLN A 42 -3.20 14.67 10.26
C GLN A 42 -2.34 13.93 11.28
N ILE A 43 -2.99 13.18 12.15
CA ILE A 43 -2.31 12.29 13.10
C ILE A 43 -1.67 11.16 12.32
N ILE A 44 -0.44 10.80 12.68
CA ILE A 44 0.22 9.63 12.11
C ILE A 44 -0.48 8.37 12.64
N GLY A 45 -0.95 7.51 11.75
CA GLY A 45 -1.59 6.26 12.15
C GLY A 45 -0.61 5.30 12.84
N PRO A 46 -1.11 4.37 13.67
CA PRO A 46 -0.27 3.40 14.36
C PRO A 46 0.63 2.63 13.38
N GLY A 47 1.91 2.44 13.76
CA GLY A 47 2.90 1.69 12.96
C GLY A 47 3.45 2.41 11.75
N LEU A 48 2.97 3.60 11.41
CA LEU A 48 3.35 4.34 10.22
C LEU A 48 4.53 5.30 10.46
N VAL A 49 5.35 5.47 9.43
CA VAL A 49 6.41 6.47 9.32
C VAL A 49 6.05 7.46 8.21
N ALA A 50 6.33 8.74 8.43
CA ALA A 50 6.09 9.77 7.43
C ALA A 50 7.19 9.74 6.36
N ILE A 51 6.78 9.67 5.10
CA ILE A 51 7.64 9.74 3.92
C ILE A 51 7.37 11.07 3.23
N GLU A 52 8.38 11.91 3.16
CA GLU A 52 8.29 13.15 2.40
C GLU A 52 8.33 12.83 0.91
N GLY A 53 7.32 13.30 0.17
CA GLY A 53 7.23 13.08 -1.26
C GLY A 53 8.30 13.84 -2.03
N GLY A 54 8.52 13.44 -3.26
CA GLY A 54 9.52 14.06 -4.12
C GLY A 54 9.58 13.42 -5.49
N THR A 55 10.55 13.87 -6.28
CA THR A 55 10.77 13.39 -7.64
C THR A 55 12.00 12.49 -7.68
N PHE A 56 11.88 11.34 -8.31
CA PHE A 56 12.98 10.41 -8.50
C PHE A 56 12.90 9.70 -9.84
N THR A 57 13.96 9.07 -10.25
CA THR A 57 13.93 8.16 -11.39
C THR A 57 13.66 6.75 -10.91
N MET A 58 12.48 6.27 -11.19
CA MET A 58 12.02 4.92 -10.95
C MET A 58 12.54 3.98 -12.02
N GLY A 59 12.86 2.75 -11.66
CA GLY A 59 13.24 1.71 -12.61
C GLY A 59 14.70 1.32 -12.55
N SER A 60 15.07 0.33 -13.37
CA SER A 60 16.41 -0.24 -13.37
C SER A 60 17.43 0.71 -13.98
N THR A 61 18.46 1.03 -13.20
CA THR A 61 19.54 1.93 -13.59
C THR A 61 20.85 1.21 -13.91
N LEU A 62 20.89 -0.09 -13.64
CA LEU A 62 22.01 -0.97 -13.98
C LEU A 62 21.63 -1.83 -15.19
N GLU A 63 22.64 -2.34 -15.88
CA GLU A 63 22.43 -3.33 -16.91
C GLU A 63 21.66 -4.52 -16.33
N ASN A 64 20.58 -4.86 -16.97
CA ASN A 64 19.78 -6.01 -16.58
C ASN A 64 20.47 -7.27 -17.10
N VAL A 65 21.05 -8.07 -16.20
CA VAL A 65 21.77 -9.29 -16.54
C VAL A 65 20.87 -10.32 -17.25
N TYR A 66 19.57 -10.29 -16.93
CA TYR A 66 18.58 -11.19 -17.54
C TYR A 66 17.95 -10.62 -18.81
N TYR A 67 18.26 -9.38 -19.20
CA TYR A 67 17.68 -8.69 -20.36
C TYR A 67 16.16 -8.65 -20.38
N GLU A 68 15.53 -8.58 -19.21
CA GLU A 68 14.06 -8.60 -19.08
C GLU A 68 13.38 -7.33 -19.60
N TRP A 69 14.06 -6.18 -19.55
CA TRP A 69 13.57 -4.87 -20.01
C TRP A 69 12.18 -4.48 -19.48
N ASN A 70 11.80 -5.01 -18.31
CA ASN A 70 10.47 -4.87 -17.75
C ASN A 70 10.31 -3.67 -16.82
N ASN A 71 11.35 -2.87 -16.62
CA ASN A 71 11.33 -1.68 -15.77
C ASN A 71 12.31 -0.61 -16.28
N ASN A 72 11.94 0.02 -17.39
CA ASN A 72 12.73 1.10 -17.96
C ASN A 72 12.78 2.31 -17.04
N PRO A 73 13.93 3.00 -16.91
CA PRO A 73 14.05 4.19 -16.09
C PRO A 73 13.09 5.28 -16.55
N ARG A 74 12.30 5.80 -15.60
CA ARG A 74 11.37 6.92 -15.84
C ARG A 74 11.35 7.85 -14.64
N LYS A 75 11.16 9.13 -14.90
CA LYS A 75 11.03 10.13 -13.85
C LYS A 75 9.62 10.12 -13.29
N VAL A 76 9.50 10.00 -11.97
CA VAL A 76 8.22 9.91 -11.26
C VAL A 76 8.22 10.89 -10.10
N THR A 77 7.08 11.53 -9.88
CA THR A 77 6.85 12.38 -8.70
C THR A 77 5.85 11.69 -7.77
N VAL A 78 6.26 11.48 -6.54
CA VAL A 78 5.46 10.85 -5.49
C VAL A 78 5.01 11.92 -4.49
N SER A 79 3.73 11.92 -4.14
CA SER A 79 3.22 12.79 -3.07
C SER A 79 3.69 12.28 -1.71
N SER A 80 3.72 13.16 -0.70
CA SER A 80 4.00 12.73 0.67
C SER A 80 2.94 11.75 1.16
N PHE A 81 3.36 10.72 1.88
CA PHE A 81 2.51 9.64 2.37
C PHE A 81 3.07 9.05 3.66
N TYR A 82 2.36 8.11 4.23
CA TYR A 82 2.81 7.32 5.37
C TYR A 82 2.93 5.86 4.95
N MET A 83 3.92 5.16 5.51
CA MET A 83 4.17 3.74 5.23
C MET A 83 4.47 3.00 6.53
N ASP A 84 4.07 1.74 6.64
CA ASP A 84 4.43 0.89 7.78
C ASP A 84 5.95 0.78 7.92
N GLN A 85 6.41 0.92 9.15
CA GLN A 85 7.83 0.79 9.48
C GLN A 85 8.39 -0.59 9.15
N THR A 86 7.55 -1.62 9.34
CA THR A 86 7.89 -3.04 9.12
C THR A 86 6.88 -3.68 8.18
N GLU A 87 7.15 -4.89 7.73
CA GLU A 87 6.13 -5.79 7.17
C GLU A 87 5.05 -6.07 8.23
N VAL A 88 3.86 -6.42 7.80
CA VAL A 88 2.79 -6.88 8.70
C VAL A 88 3.21 -8.22 9.31
N SER A 89 3.20 -8.30 10.64
CA SER A 89 3.60 -9.50 11.37
C SER A 89 2.47 -10.54 11.46
N ASN A 90 2.83 -11.77 11.81
CA ASN A 90 1.85 -12.80 12.12
C ASN A 90 0.92 -12.37 13.27
N LEU A 91 1.44 -11.64 14.26
CA LEU A 91 0.64 -11.14 15.37
C LEU A 91 -0.43 -10.16 14.91
N ASP A 92 -0.05 -9.20 14.05
CA ASP A 92 -0.97 -8.19 13.52
C ASP A 92 -2.06 -8.85 12.68
N TYR A 93 -1.68 -9.85 11.88
CA TYR A 93 -2.64 -10.57 11.06
C TYR A 93 -3.55 -11.49 11.90
N LEU A 94 -3.04 -12.08 12.97
CA LEU A 94 -3.86 -12.86 13.94
C LEU A 94 -4.89 -11.98 14.65
N GLU A 95 -4.60 -10.70 14.91
CA GLU A 95 -5.58 -9.75 15.43
C GLU A 95 -6.76 -9.58 14.47
N TYR A 96 -6.48 -9.46 13.17
CA TYR A 96 -7.50 -9.42 12.13
C TYR A 96 -8.36 -10.69 12.11
N ILE A 97 -7.75 -11.86 12.11
CA ILE A 97 -8.47 -13.15 12.14
C ILE A 97 -9.32 -13.28 13.41
N ASN A 98 -8.79 -12.87 14.56
CA ASN A 98 -9.54 -12.88 15.81
C ASN A 98 -10.78 -11.99 15.74
N TRP A 99 -10.65 -10.80 15.17
CA TRP A 99 -11.78 -9.90 14.96
C TRP A 99 -12.84 -10.52 14.02
N LEU A 100 -12.43 -11.11 12.91
CA LEU A 100 -13.33 -11.81 11.98
C LEU A 100 -14.07 -12.95 12.69
N THR A 101 -13.38 -13.77 13.47
CA THR A 101 -13.96 -14.89 14.20
C THR A 101 -15.03 -14.43 15.19
N ARG A 102 -14.86 -13.26 15.79
CA ARG A 102 -15.82 -12.68 16.72
C ARG A 102 -17.03 -12.07 16.04
N VAL A 103 -16.85 -11.39 14.90
CA VAL A 103 -17.91 -10.63 14.22
C VAL A 103 -18.69 -11.49 13.23
N TYR A 104 -18.01 -12.41 12.55
CA TYR A 104 -18.57 -13.27 11.50
C TYR A 104 -18.78 -14.71 11.95
N VAL A 105 -19.27 -14.91 13.18
CA VAL A 105 -19.46 -16.25 13.80
C VAL A 105 -20.27 -17.19 12.90
N ASP A 106 -21.34 -16.69 12.29
CA ASP A 106 -22.24 -17.47 11.44
C ASP A 106 -21.75 -17.63 9.99
N TYR A 107 -20.59 -17.09 9.67
CA TYR A 107 -20.03 -17.07 8.30
C TYR A 107 -18.60 -17.60 8.26
N PRO A 108 -18.39 -18.89 8.49
CA PRO A 108 -17.06 -19.48 8.54
C PRO A 108 -16.25 -19.30 7.26
N GLN A 109 -16.92 -19.21 6.11
CA GLN A 109 -16.26 -18.97 4.81
C GLN A 109 -15.49 -17.66 4.75
N VAL A 110 -15.95 -16.60 5.45
CA VAL A 110 -15.23 -15.33 5.53
C VAL A 110 -13.91 -15.51 6.25
N ILE A 111 -13.92 -16.29 7.33
CA ILE A 111 -12.72 -16.59 8.12
C ILE A 111 -11.77 -17.49 7.32
N GLU A 112 -12.30 -18.53 6.68
CA GLU A 112 -11.51 -19.43 5.83
C GLU A 112 -10.83 -18.69 4.68
N ASN A 113 -11.55 -17.78 4.02
CA ASN A 113 -10.99 -16.95 2.93
C ASN A 113 -9.93 -15.94 3.41
N ALA A 114 -9.97 -15.55 4.68
CA ALA A 114 -9.01 -14.62 5.27
C ALA A 114 -7.75 -15.33 5.81
N LEU A 115 -7.81 -16.65 6.06
CA LEU A 115 -6.65 -17.40 6.57
C LEU A 115 -5.54 -17.46 5.51
N PRO A 116 -4.28 -17.22 5.90
CA PRO A 116 -3.13 -17.42 5.02
C PRO A 116 -3.06 -18.89 4.55
N ASP A 117 -2.68 -19.09 3.31
CA ASP A 117 -2.38 -20.43 2.80
C ASP A 117 -1.08 -20.96 3.39
N THR A 118 -1.21 -21.91 4.32
CA THR A 118 -0.05 -22.53 4.97
C THR A 118 0.61 -23.60 4.12
N LEU A 119 -0.07 -24.11 3.08
CA LEU A 119 0.50 -25.12 2.17
C LEU A 119 1.63 -24.58 1.31
N VAL A 120 1.78 -23.24 1.22
CA VAL A 120 2.90 -22.59 0.54
C VAL A 120 4.28 -22.99 1.07
N TRP A 121 4.34 -23.54 2.29
CA TRP A 121 5.59 -24.07 2.87
C TRP A 121 6.00 -25.43 2.31
N ARG A 122 5.07 -26.14 1.69
CA ARG A 122 5.34 -27.47 1.16
C ARG A 122 6.25 -27.41 -0.05
N ASN A 123 7.42 -27.99 0.06
CA ASN A 123 8.40 -28.07 -1.00
C ASN A 123 8.93 -29.50 -1.13
N SER A 124 8.97 -30.02 -2.36
CA SER A 124 9.45 -31.38 -2.63
C SER A 124 10.95 -31.61 -2.33
N LEU A 125 11.72 -30.54 -2.29
CA LEU A 125 13.18 -30.58 -2.10
C LEU A 125 13.65 -30.20 -0.70
N SER A 126 12.74 -29.79 0.18
CA SER A 126 13.07 -29.41 1.55
C SER A 126 12.02 -29.88 2.55
N TYR A 127 12.42 -30.18 3.79
CA TYR A 127 11.53 -30.62 4.84
C TYR A 127 10.98 -29.41 5.61
N ASN A 128 9.96 -28.76 5.03
CA ASN A 128 9.29 -27.61 5.63
C ASN A 128 7.90 -27.92 6.20
N GLU A 129 7.48 -29.20 6.24
CA GLU A 129 6.18 -29.61 6.77
C GLU A 129 5.84 -29.05 8.16
N PRO A 130 6.78 -28.98 9.14
CA PRO A 130 6.47 -28.36 10.42
C PRO A 130 5.98 -26.90 10.33
N MET A 131 6.45 -26.14 9.31
CA MET A 131 6.07 -24.73 9.12
C MET A 131 4.60 -24.56 8.75
N ILE A 132 3.98 -25.56 8.12
CA ILE A 132 2.55 -25.55 7.78
C ILE A 132 1.69 -25.34 9.02
N GLU A 133 2.07 -25.96 10.13
CA GLU A 133 1.29 -25.93 11.37
C GLU A 133 1.70 -24.77 12.29
N ILE A 134 3.02 -24.50 12.38
CA ILE A 134 3.55 -23.65 13.44
C ILE A 134 3.83 -22.21 13.02
N TYR A 135 4.19 -21.94 11.75
CA TYR A 135 4.71 -20.63 11.36
C TYR A 135 3.72 -19.50 11.65
N PHE A 136 2.46 -19.67 11.27
CA PHE A 136 1.46 -18.62 11.45
C PHE A 136 0.92 -18.54 12.90
N ARG A 137 0.86 -19.67 13.60
CA ARG A 137 0.09 -19.78 14.87
C ARG A 137 0.95 -19.80 16.12
N HIS A 138 2.20 -20.25 16.01
CA HIS A 138 3.03 -20.45 17.19
C HIS A 138 3.63 -19.13 17.68
N PRO A 139 3.60 -18.82 18.99
CA PRO A 139 4.10 -17.56 19.55
C PRO A 139 5.56 -17.23 19.23
N ALA A 140 6.39 -18.25 18.94
CA ALA A 140 7.79 -18.05 18.55
C ALA A 140 7.94 -17.27 17.22
N TYR A 141 6.91 -17.30 16.37
CA TYR A 141 6.90 -16.65 15.06
C TYR A 141 5.96 -15.43 15.00
N ARG A 142 5.45 -14.97 16.15
CA ARG A 142 4.51 -13.84 16.18
C ARG A 142 5.05 -12.57 15.57
N ASP A 143 6.35 -12.30 15.77
CA ASP A 143 7.04 -11.09 15.29
C ASP A 143 7.70 -11.32 13.90
N TYR A 144 7.36 -12.41 13.21
CA TYR A 144 7.78 -12.72 11.85
C TYR A 144 6.75 -12.20 10.86
N PRO A 145 7.14 -11.86 9.62
CA PRO A 145 6.21 -11.36 8.62
C PRO A 145 5.16 -12.42 8.26
N VAL A 146 3.93 -11.99 8.06
CA VAL A 146 2.90 -12.89 7.54
C VAL A 146 3.21 -13.24 6.08
N VAL A 147 3.12 -14.52 5.75
CA VAL A 147 3.31 -15.06 4.39
C VAL A 147 2.17 -16.02 4.04
N GLY A 148 2.06 -16.39 2.77
CA GLY A 148 0.94 -17.19 2.32
C GLY A 148 -0.35 -16.38 2.19
N VAL A 149 -0.22 -15.06 2.04
CA VAL A 149 -1.34 -14.12 1.84
C VAL A 149 -1.41 -13.70 0.39
N SER A 150 -2.61 -13.73 -0.17
CA SER A 150 -2.89 -13.20 -1.50
C SER A 150 -2.99 -11.66 -1.47
N TRP A 151 -2.91 -11.06 -2.65
CA TRP A 151 -3.08 -9.60 -2.78
C TRP A 151 -4.46 -9.14 -2.28
N LYS A 152 -5.51 -9.93 -2.53
CA LYS A 152 -6.86 -9.64 -2.04
C LYS A 152 -6.92 -9.65 -0.53
N GLN A 153 -6.38 -10.68 0.11
CA GLN A 153 -6.32 -10.77 1.57
C GLN A 153 -5.54 -9.61 2.20
N ALA A 154 -4.45 -9.18 1.56
CA ALA A 154 -3.67 -8.02 2.01
C ALA A 154 -4.47 -6.71 1.93
N ASN A 155 -5.28 -6.52 0.88
CA ASN A 155 -6.18 -5.37 0.79
C ASN A 155 -7.32 -5.42 1.80
N ASP A 156 -7.93 -6.59 2.01
CA ASP A 156 -9.00 -6.76 3.00
C ASP A 156 -8.49 -6.45 4.42
N TYR A 157 -7.27 -6.89 4.74
CA TYR A 157 -6.59 -6.52 5.99
C TYR A 157 -6.42 -4.99 6.10
N ALA A 158 -5.97 -4.32 5.05
CA ALA A 158 -5.76 -2.88 5.06
C ALA A 158 -7.08 -2.10 5.27
N LEU A 159 -8.16 -2.55 4.65
CA LEU A 159 -9.50 -1.99 4.85
C LEU A 159 -9.99 -2.20 6.28
N TRP A 160 -9.87 -3.42 6.80
CA TRP A 160 -10.20 -3.73 8.19
C TRP A 160 -9.43 -2.84 9.17
N ARG A 161 -8.12 -2.70 8.97
CA ARG A 161 -7.27 -1.84 9.81
C ARG A 161 -7.72 -0.39 9.79
N SER A 162 -8.12 0.11 8.62
CA SER A 162 -8.67 1.47 8.46
C SER A 162 -9.87 1.69 9.36
N ASP A 163 -10.79 0.74 9.38
CA ASP A 163 -12.00 0.82 10.19
C ASP A 163 -11.69 0.72 11.68
N ARG A 164 -10.81 -0.18 12.08
CA ARG A 164 -10.45 -0.33 13.50
C ARG A 164 -9.74 0.90 14.04
N VAL A 165 -8.82 1.48 13.27
CA VAL A 165 -8.11 2.71 13.67
C VAL A 165 -9.10 3.88 13.79
N ASN A 166 -9.96 4.08 12.81
CA ASN A 166 -10.96 5.14 12.86
C ASN A 166 -11.98 4.95 13.99
N GLU A 167 -12.42 3.71 14.24
CA GLU A 167 -13.27 3.40 15.40
C GLU A 167 -12.59 3.82 16.71
N LYS A 168 -11.33 3.45 16.88
CA LYS A 168 -10.53 3.82 18.06
C LYS A 168 -10.41 5.33 18.23
N LEU A 169 -10.13 6.06 17.16
CA LEU A 169 -10.02 7.53 17.18
C LEU A 169 -11.34 8.20 17.59
N LEU A 170 -12.48 7.69 17.10
CA LEU A 170 -13.80 8.20 17.49
C LEU A 170 -14.13 7.90 18.95
N ILE A 171 -13.71 6.75 19.47
CA ILE A 171 -13.87 6.38 20.87
C ILE A 171 -13.00 7.29 21.75
N ASP A 172 -11.73 7.50 21.38
CA ASP A 172 -10.81 8.36 22.11
C ASP A 172 -11.25 9.84 22.09
N ALA A 173 -11.90 10.26 21.01
CA ALA A 173 -12.52 11.58 20.92
C ALA A 173 -13.86 11.69 21.69
N GLY A 174 -14.33 10.61 22.31
CA GLY A 174 -15.61 10.57 23.04
C GLY A 174 -16.87 10.65 22.16
N MET A 175 -16.74 10.44 20.85
CA MET A 175 -17.84 10.50 19.88
C MET A 175 -18.53 9.17 19.69
N LEU A 176 -17.88 8.07 20.05
CA LEU A 176 -18.37 6.72 19.94
C LEU A 176 -18.05 5.94 21.21
N SER A 177 -18.94 5.04 21.63
CA SER A 177 -18.67 4.06 22.68
C SER A 177 -18.31 2.72 22.08
N TYR A 178 -17.38 2.01 22.70
CA TYR A 178 -17.00 0.68 22.24
C TYR A 178 -18.18 -0.28 22.32
N ASN A 179 -18.45 -0.97 21.22
CA ASN A 179 -19.49 -1.99 21.13
C ASN A 179 -18.87 -3.39 21.12
N ASN A 180 -19.07 -4.12 22.20
CA ASN A 180 -18.61 -5.52 22.31
C ASN A 180 -19.42 -6.52 21.47
N ASN A 181 -20.64 -6.14 21.08
CA ASN A 181 -21.61 -7.04 20.42
C ASN A 181 -21.70 -6.69 18.92
N GLN A 182 -20.58 -6.45 18.28
CA GLN A 182 -20.56 -6.28 16.83
C GLN A 182 -20.85 -7.61 16.15
N THR A 183 -21.69 -7.55 15.10
CA THR A 183 -22.05 -8.71 14.26
C THR A 183 -21.84 -8.33 12.80
N LYS A 184 -21.89 -9.30 11.88
CA LYS A 184 -21.78 -9.05 10.44
C LYS A 184 -22.67 -7.89 9.95
N ASP A 185 -23.92 -7.89 10.38
CA ASP A 185 -24.91 -6.91 9.93
C ASP A 185 -24.83 -5.57 10.67
N TYR A 186 -24.16 -5.56 11.82
CA TYR A 186 -24.01 -4.36 12.63
C TYR A 186 -22.63 -4.29 13.30
N HIS A 187 -21.65 -3.91 12.53
CA HIS A 187 -20.31 -3.60 12.99
C HIS A 187 -19.87 -2.22 12.47
N PHE A 188 -18.88 -1.66 13.10
CA PHE A 188 -18.33 -0.38 12.67
C PHE A 188 -17.58 -0.54 11.35
N THR A 189 -17.96 0.27 10.36
CA THR A 189 -17.15 0.64 9.22
C THR A 189 -17.15 2.17 9.10
N THR A 190 -16.06 2.74 8.69
CA THR A 190 -15.91 4.19 8.51
C THR A 190 -16.99 4.73 7.55
N GLU A 191 -17.27 3.99 6.49
CA GLU A 191 -18.30 4.36 5.50
C GLU A 191 -19.73 4.32 6.08
N ALA A 192 -20.07 3.25 6.80
CA ALA A 192 -21.40 3.14 7.43
C ALA A 192 -21.60 4.21 8.51
N TYR A 193 -20.55 4.56 9.24
CA TYR A 193 -20.60 5.64 10.23
C TYR A 193 -20.83 6.99 9.53
N LEU A 194 -20.08 7.32 8.50
CA LEU A 194 -20.24 8.58 7.74
C LEU A 194 -21.58 8.66 7.04
N ALA A 195 -22.09 7.55 6.48
CA ALA A 195 -23.42 7.47 5.89
C ALA A 195 -24.56 7.55 6.92
N GLY A 196 -24.24 7.44 8.22
CA GLY A 196 -25.23 7.49 9.29
C GLY A 196 -25.99 6.18 9.52
N VAL A 197 -25.58 5.10 8.88
CA VAL A 197 -26.15 3.75 9.05
C VAL A 197 -25.70 3.14 10.38
N TYR A 198 -24.43 3.28 10.71
CA TYR A 198 -23.89 2.86 12.00
C TYR A 198 -24.02 3.99 13.01
N THR A 199 -24.85 3.78 14.03
CA THR A 199 -25.07 4.78 15.09
C THR A 199 -24.28 4.49 16.36
N GLY A 200 -23.80 3.25 16.55
CA GLY A 200 -23.14 2.82 17.77
C GLY A 200 -23.99 3.10 19.02
N THR A 201 -23.40 2.89 20.19
CA THR A 201 -23.90 3.49 21.42
C THR A 201 -23.31 4.91 21.49
N ALA A 202 -24.04 5.90 20.95
CA ALA A 202 -23.61 7.29 21.07
C ALA A 202 -23.50 7.68 22.54
N THR A 203 -22.30 8.00 22.99
CA THR A 203 -22.15 8.61 24.32
C THR A 203 -22.62 10.06 24.19
N THR A 204 -23.76 10.32 24.79
CA THR A 204 -24.25 11.67 25.03
C THR A 204 -23.30 12.36 25.99
N MET A 205 -22.27 13.01 25.51
CA MET A 205 -21.57 13.99 26.34
C MET A 205 -20.54 14.79 25.53
N ASN A 206 -21.00 15.66 24.68
CA ASN A 206 -20.29 16.92 24.47
C ASN A 206 -21.32 18.03 24.52
N GLN A 207 -21.00 19.13 25.21
CA GLN A 207 -21.85 20.29 25.45
C GLN A 207 -22.35 21.03 24.19
N GLU A 208 -22.05 20.51 23.01
CA GLU A 208 -22.43 21.03 21.70
C GLU A 208 -23.41 20.13 20.93
N GLY A 209 -24.23 19.32 21.63
CA GLY A 209 -25.35 18.58 21.04
C GLY A 209 -24.94 17.53 20.00
N ASN A 210 -25.07 16.27 20.33
CA ASN A 210 -25.18 15.04 19.48
C ASN A 210 -24.72 15.11 18.01
N ARG A 211 -23.65 15.82 17.66
CA ARG A 211 -23.15 15.91 16.30
C ARG A 211 -22.20 14.72 16.02
N LYS A 212 -22.53 13.94 14.98
CA LYS A 212 -21.63 12.91 14.46
C LYS A 212 -20.37 13.56 13.87
N ALA A 213 -19.22 12.88 14.03
CA ALA A 213 -18.01 13.29 13.37
C ALA A 213 -18.20 13.24 11.84
N LYS A 214 -17.68 14.26 11.18
CA LYS A 214 -17.63 14.36 9.72
C LYS A 214 -16.18 14.31 9.27
N ILE A 215 -15.96 14.15 7.98
CA ILE A 215 -14.61 14.22 7.40
C ILE A 215 -13.97 15.59 7.66
N GLU A 216 -14.78 16.64 7.64
CA GLU A 216 -14.40 18.04 7.87
C GLU A 216 -13.84 18.29 9.27
N ASP A 217 -14.10 17.41 10.21
CA ASP A 217 -13.58 17.55 11.59
C ASP A 217 -12.11 17.14 11.72
N GLY A 218 -11.55 16.48 10.69
CA GLY A 218 -10.14 16.09 10.66
C GLY A 218 -9.74 15.04 11.70
N ILE A 219 -10.71 14.31 12.28
CA ILE A 219 -10.48 13.25 13.27
C ILE A 219 -10.19 11.93 12.58
N LEU A 220 -10.94 11.65 11.50
CA LEU A 220 -10.82 10.41 10.75
C LEU A 220 -9.58 10.43 9.87
N LEU A 221 -8.87 9.32 9.86
CA LEU A 221 -7.73 9.10 8.98
C LEU A 221 -8.17 8.54 7.62
N PRO A 222 -7.39 8.79 6.57
CA PRO A 222 -7.53 8.12 5.29
C PRO A 222 -7.43 6.61 5.44
N LYS A 223 -7.90 5.89 4.42
CA LYS A 223 -7.80 4.43 4.40
C LYS A 223 -6.33 3.99 4.35
N TYR A 224 -6.01 2.97 5.12
CA TYR A 224 -4.84 2.15 4.88
C TYR A 224 -5.03 1.39 3.58
N ARG A 225 -3.98 1.22 2.84
CA ARG A 225 -3.93 0.51 1.56
C ARG A 225 -2.55 -0.10 1.36
N LEU A 226 -2.39 -0.91 0.37
CA LEU A 226 -1.05 -1.26 -0.10
C LEU A 226 -0.36 -0.01 -0.69
N PRO A 227 0.97 0.12 -0.59
CA PRO A 227 1.69 1.16 -1.28
C PRO A 227 1.59 0.97 -2.80
N THR A 228 1.62 2.04 -3.56
CA THR A 228 1.85 1.94 -5.01
C THR A 228 3.28 1.49 -5.27
N GLU A 229 3.55 0.94 -6.44
CA GLU A 229 4.89 0.52 -6.82
C GLU A 229 5.89 1.68 -6.75
N ALA A 230 5.47 2.87 -7.19
CA ALA A 230 6.29 4.07 -7.14
C ALA A 230 6.58 4.53 -5.70
N GLU A 231 5.57 4.53 -4.84
CA GLU A 231 5.74 4.85 -3.41
C GLU A 231 6.68 3.87 -2.73
N TRP A 232 6.52 2.58 -3.02
CA TRP A 232 7.34 1.52 -2.44
C TRP A 232 8.81 1.68 -2.84
N GLU A 233 9.09 1.87 -4.14
CA GLU A 233 10.46 2.04 -4.65
C GLU A 233 11.11 3.33 -4.14
N TYR A 234 10.35 4.44 -4.10
CA TYR A 234 10.80 5.71 -3.55
C TYR A 234 11.17 5.58 -2.06
N ALA A 235 10.30 4.95 -1.28
CA ALA A 235 10.53 4.72 0.14
C ALA A 235 11.73 3.79 0.39
N ALA A 236 11.88 2.74 -0.42
CA ALA A 236 13.00 1.80 -0.31
C ALA A 236 14.35 2.47 -0.56
N LEU A 237 14.43 3.36 -1.54
CA LEU A 237 15.66 4.07 -1.87
C LEU A 237 16.07 5.11 -0.81
N GLY A 238 15.15 5.54 0.07
CA GLY A 238 15.46 6.46 1.16
C GLY A 238 15.98 7.81 0.66
N LEU A 239 15.33 8.41 -0.34
CA LEU A 239 15.78 9.62 -1.02
C LEU A 239 15.40 10.90 -0.25
N ILE A 240 15.88 11.05 0.96
CA ILE A 240 15.64 12.23 1.80
C ILE A 240 16.19 13.49 1.13
N GLY A 241 15.37 14.53 1.06
CA GLY A 241 15.75 15.84 0.49
C GLY A 241 15.48 15.99 -1.01
N ASN A 242 14.97 14.97 -1.71
CA ASN A 242 14.60 15.04 -3.12
C ASN A 242 13.19 15.57 -3.33
N THR A 243 12.85 16.69 -2.71
CA THR A 243 11.47 17.20 -2.69
C THR A 243 11.01 17.84 -4.00
N GLN A 244 11.89 18.54 -4.71
CA GLN A 244 11.55 19.22 -5.97
C GLN A 244 12.31 18.65 -7.17
N ASN A 245 13.58 18.38 -6.98
CA ASN A 245 14.45 17.85 -8.03
C ASN A 245 15.23 16.67 -7.49
N GLU A 246 15.49 15.70 -8.35
CA GLU A 246 16.39 14.61 -8.05
C GLU A 246 17.83 15.15 -8.01
N ASN A 247 18.39 15.23 -6.80
CA ASN A 247 19.75 15.74 -6.56
C ASN A 247 20.77 14.60 -6.42
N VAL A 248 20.43 13.39 -6.83
CA VAL A 248 21.27 12.22 -6.71
C VAL A 248 22.09 12.03 -7.98
N SER A 249 23.41 12.07 -7.87
CA SER A 249 24.33 11.81 -8.99
C SER A 249 24.61 10.32 -9.19
N GLU A 250 24.65 9.55 -8.07
CA GLU A 250 24.81 8.11 -8.10
C GLU A 250 23.59 7.44 -7.47
N ARG A 251 22.94 6.54 -8.21
CA ARG A 251 21.75 5.87 -7.73
C ARG A 251 22.10 4.70 -6.84
N LYS A 252 21.33 4.55 -5.75
CA LYS A 252 21.40 3.38 -4.89
C LYS A 252 20.91 2.15 -5.64
N VAL A 253 21.66 1.06 -5.54
CA VAL A 253 21.27 -0.26 -6.06
C VAL A 253 20.36 -0.97 -5.06
N TYR A 254 20.57 -0.72 -3.78
CA TYR A 254 19.90 -1.31 -2.64
C TYR A 254 19.38 -0.23 -1.69
N PRO A 255 18.51 -0.56 -0.74
CA PRO A 255 18.01 0.39 0.26
C PRO A 255 19.09 1.01 1.15
N TRP A 256 20.23 0.37 1.29
CA TRP A 256 21.40 0.86 2.07
C TRP A 256 22.41 1.61 1.19
N ASN A 257 23.36 2.29 1.83
CA ASN A 257 24.27 3.21 1.15
C ASN A 257 25.43 2.55 0.42
N SER A 258 25.68 1.26 0.61
CA SER A 258 26.75 0.55 -0.10
C SER A 258 26.19 -0.26 -1.29
N LYS A 259 27.06 -0.55 -2.28
CA LYS A 259 26.73 -1.48 -3.37
C LYS A 259 26.97 -2.94 -2.95
N GLY A 260 27.52 -3.17 -1.76
CA GLY A 260 27.79 -4.48 -1.22
C GLY A 260 26.61 -5.05 -0.43
N LEU A 261 26.61 -6.37 -0.26
CA LEU A 261 25.63 -7.10 0.54
C LEU A 261 26.09 -7.36 1.97
N ARG A 262 27.29 -6.86 2.29
CA ARG A 262 27.91 -6.97 3.61
C ARG A 262 28.22 -5.58 4.14
N SER A 263 28.07 -5.45 5.44
CA SER A 263 28.41 -4.23 6.15
C SER A 263 29.91 -3.97 6.08
N ASP A 264 30.27 -2.72 5.81
CA ASP A 264 31.63 -2.16 5.89
C ASP A 264 31.87 -1.39 7.21
N ASP A 265 30.86 -1.28 8.07
CA ASP A 265 30.99 -0.71 9.41
C ASP A 265 31.96 -1.54 10.25
N SER A 266 32.86 -0.87 10.93
CA SER A 266 33.95 -1.51 11.73
C SER A 266 33.39 -2.47 12.79
N ASN A 267 32.23 -2.20 13.36
CA ASN A 267 31.61 -3.02 14.40
C ASN A 267 30.90 -4.25 13.85
N TYR A 268 30.49 -4.19 12.59
CA TYR A 268 29.67 -5.22 11.94
C TYR A 268 30.27 -5.70 10.61
N MET A 269 31.57 -5.47 10.45
CA MET A 269 32.27 -5.76 9.19
C MET A 269 32.07 -7.21 8.76
N GLY A 270 31.59 -7.38 7.53
CA GLY A 270 31.35 -8.68 6.91
C GLY A 270 29.99 -9.31 7.25
N SER A 271 29.21 -8.76 8.17
CA SER A 271 27.82 -9.19 8.42
C SER A 271 26.93 -8.85 7.25
N PHE A 272 26.00 -9.74 6.92
CA PHE A 272 25.01 -9.45 5.87
C PHE A 272 24.02 -8.37 6.34
N VAL A 273 23.60 -7.56 5.39
CA VAL A 273 22.72 -6.40 5.66
C VAL A 273 21.24 -6.69 5.39
N ALA A 274 20.91 -7.88 4.87
CA ALA A 274 19.56 -8.32 4.59
C ALA A 274 19.45 -9.85 4.67
N ASN A 275 18.24 -10.36 4.77
CA ASN A 275 17.90 -11.78 4.71
C ASN A 275 17.62 -12.20 3.26
N PHE A 276 18.50 -12.99 2.66
CA PHE A 276 18.38 -13.43 1.27
C PHE A 276 19.15 -14.73 1.02
N LYS A 277 18.83 -15.41 -0.07
CA LYS A 277 19.54 -16.62 -0.49
C LYS A 277 20.94 -16.28 -1.03
N ARG A 278 21.96 -16.67 -0.31
CA ARG A 278 23.34 -16.35 -0.61
C ARG A 278 23.94 -17.14 -1.77
N GLY A 279 23.52 -18.37 -1.98
CA GLY A 279 24.12 -19.26 -2.99
C GLY A 279 23.24 -20.45 -3.35
N ASN A 280 23.78 -21.29 -4.22
CA ASN A 280 23.15 -22.55 -4.60
C ASN A 280 23.41 -23.59 -3.49
N GLY A 281 22.39 -24.02 -2.81
CA GLY A 281 22.49 -24.97 -1.70
C GLY A 281 21.35 -24.74 -0.71
N ASP A 282 21.60 -25.09 0.55
CA ASP A 282 20.67 -24.72 1.61
C ASP A 282 20.69 -23.20 1.83
N TYR A 283 19.63 -22.70 2.39
CA TYR A 283 19.45 -21.26 2.62
C TYR A 283 20.35 -20.75 3.75
N MET A 284 20.80 -21.63 4.64
CA MET A 284 21.63 -21.28 5.78
C MET A 284 23.05 -20.87 5.41
N GLY A 285 23.54 -21.34 4.28
CA GLY A 285 24.91 -21.09 3.90
C GLY A 285 25.91 -21.65 4.94
N ILE A 286 26.86 -20.81 5.36
CA ILE A 286 27.88 -21.17 6.37
C ILE A 286 27.37 -20.77 7.75
N ALA A 287 27.41 -21.68 8.71
CA ALA A 287 27.06 -21.40 10.10
C ALA A 287 27.94 -20.30 10.71
N GLY A 288 27.42 -19.55 11.63
CA GLY A 288 28.11 -18.49 12.35
C GLY A 288 27.96 -17.09 11.76
N ASN A 289 28.85 -16.18 12.11
CA ASN A 289 28.79 -14.75 11.78
C ASN A 289 28.85 -14.41 10.29
N LEU A 290 29.20 -15.39 9.46
CA LEU A 290 29.28 -15.21 8.01
C LEU A 290 27.96 -15.54 7.28
N ASN A 291 26.95 -15.97 8.02
CA ASN A 291 25.60 -16.20 7.51
C ASN A 291 24.77 -14.93 7.65
N ASP A 292 23.67 -14.84 6.87
CA ASP A 292 22.66 -13.78 7.03
C ASP A 292 21.89 -13.87 8.36
N GLY A 293 22.01 -14.98 9.07
CA GLY A 293 21.43 -15.20 10.40
C GLY A 293 20.05 -15.85 10.38
N ALA A 294 19.48 -16.11 9.21
CA ALA A 294 18.17 -16.71 9.08
C ALA A 294 18.14 -17.82 8.02
N THR A 295 17.30 -18.82 8.23
CA THR A 295 17.05 -19.94 7.29
C THR A 295 15.75 -19.80 6.52
N ILE A 296 14.85 -19.03 7.08
CA ILE A 296 13.49 -18.70 6.66
C ILE A 296 13.32 -17.21 6.92
N PRO A 297 12.13 -16.60 6.78
CA PRO A 297 11.95 -15.22 7.20
C PRO A 297 12.52 -14.95 8.59
N ALA A 298 13.05 -13.76 8.78
CA ALA A 298 13.50 -13.23 10.07
C ALA A 298 12.39 -12.37 10.70
N PRO A 299 12.45 -12.05 12.00
CA PRO A 299 11.53 -11.10 12.61
C PRO A 299 11.49 -9.77 11.86
N VAL A 300 10.32 -9.13 11.82
CA VAL A 300 10.09 -7.88 11.05
C VAL A 300 10.99 -6.71 11.47
N VAL A 301 11.55 -6.73 12.67
CA VAL A 301 12.54 -5.77 13.16
C VAL A 301 13.92 -6.44 13.16
N SER A 302 14.35 -6.90 12.00
CA SER A 302 15.69 -7.45 11.80
C SER A 302 16.50 -6.55 10.88
N TYR A 303 17.83 -6.64 11.00
CA TYR A 303 18.77 -5.82 10.24
C TYR A 303 18.61 -4.31 10.51
N TRP A 304 19.26 -3.48 9.68
CA TRP A 304 19.22 -2.03 9.85
C TRP A 304 18.12 -1.42 8.96
N PRO A 305 17.37 -0.45 9.50
CA PRO A 305 16.42 0.26 8.69
C PRO A 305 17.12 1.17 7.67
N ASN A 306 16.40 1.54 6.62
CA ASN A 306 16.87 2.54 5.68
C ASN A 306 16.80 3.97 6.25
N ASP A 307 17.14 4.98 5.45
CA ASP A 307 17.20 6.38 5.89
C ASP A 307 15.84 6.96 6.34
N TYR A 308 14.70 6.36 5.94
CA TYR A 308 13.37 6.70 6.47
C TYR A 308 13.00 5.93 7.74
N GLY A 309 13.83 5.00 8.19
CA GLY A 309 13.54 4.14 9.34
C GLY A 309 12.69 2.90 8.98
N LEU A 310 12.61 2.54 7.70
CA LEU A 310 11.86 1.37 7.25
C LEU A 310 12.76 0.12 7.27
N TYR A 311 12.25 -0.94 7.88
CA TYR A 311 12.94 -2.23 7.97
C TYR A 311 12.63 -3.11 6.75
N ASN A 312 13.57 -3.97 6.39
CA ASN A 312 13.43 -5.05 5.41
C ASN A 312 12.90 -4.62 4.03
N MET A 313 13.22 -3.39 3.59
CA MET A 313 12.87 -2.95 2.23
C MET A 313 13.64 -3.72 1.13
N ALA A 314 14.49 -4.65 1.50
CA ALA A 314 15.13 -5.63 0.62
C ALA A 314 15.39 -6.91 1.40
N GLY A 315 14.98 -8.03 0.85
CA GLY A 315 15.06 -9.34 1.49
C GLY A 315 13.95 -9.57 2.50
N ASN A 316 14.08 -10.57 3.32
CA ASN A 316 13.11 -11.11 4.23
C ASN A 316 11.88 -11.65 3.50
N VAL A 317 10.84 -10.86 3.24
CA VAL A 317 9.77 -11.23 2.32
C VAL A 317 9.58 -10.18 1.24
N SER A 318 9.23 -10.61 0.05
CA SER A 318 8.77 -9.72 -1.00
C SER A 318 7.42 -9.15 -0.59
N GLU A 319 7.08 -7.96 -1.06
CA GLU A 319 5.89 -7.25 -0.62
C GLU A 319 4.95 -6.94 -1.76
N TRP A 320 3.68 -7.23 -1.55
CA TRP A 320 2.63 -6.83 -2.45
C TRP A 320 2.54 -5.30 -2.55
N VAL A 321 2.37 -4.82 -3.77
CA VAL A 321 2.02 -3.42 -4.03
C VAL A 321 0.67 -3.32 -4.75
N LEU A 322 0.13 -2.12 -4.81
CA LEU A 322 -1.23 -1.91 -5.32
C LEU A 322 -1.35 -2.13 -6.84
N ASP A 323 -0.24 -1.95 -7.56
CA ASP A 323 -0.22 -1.88 -9.02
C ASP A 323 -0.53 -3.22 -9.69
N VAL A 324 -1.25 -3.15 -10.82
CA VAL A 324 -1.37 -4.23 -11.79
C VAL A 324 -0.05 -4.33 -12.55
N TYR A 325 0.45 -5.53 -12.75
CA TYR A 325 1.64 -5.72 -13.56
C TYR A 325 1.34 -5.50 -15.04
N ARG A 326 2.11 -4.62 -15.64
CA ARG A 326 2.15 -4.40 -17.09
C ARG A 326 3.61 -4.37 -17.52
N PRO A 327 3.97 -5.01 -18.64
CA PRO A 327 5.26 -4.80 -19.27
C PRO A 327 5.43 -3.32 -19.59
N LEU A 328 6.61 -2.75 -19.32
CA LEU A 328 6.91 -1.37 -19.63
C LEU A 328 7.58 -1.29 -20.99
N SER A 329 7.04 -0.45 -21.87
CA SER A 329 7.68 -0.07 -23.14
C SER A 329 8.32 1.32 -23.03
N TYR A 330 9.09 1.71 -24.04
CA TYR A 330 9.64 3.07 -24.09
C TYR A 330 8.57 4.16 -24.25
N GLU A 331 7.37 3.79 -24.70
CA GLU A 331 6.23 4.70 -24.85
C GLU A 331 5.55 5.01 -23.51
N ASP A 332 5.82 4.19 -22.49
CA ASP A 332 5.27 4.34 -21.15
C ASP A 332 6.04 5.35 -20.27
N VAL A 333 7.01 6.05 -20.83
CA VAL A 333 7.83 7.03 -20.11
C VAL A 333 7.02 8.31 -19.87
N ASN A 334 6.00 8.21 -19.03
CA ASN A 334 5.19 9.36 -18.61
C ASN A 334 5.24 9.51 -17.09
N ASP A 335 5.87 10.61 -16.63
CA ASP A 335 6.01 10.93 -15.21
C ASP A 335 4.69 11.38 -14.55
N GLN A 336 3.64 11.63 -15.34
CA GLN A 336 2.32 11.98 -14.81
C GLN A 336 1.45 10.76 -14.45
N ASN A 337 1.86 9.56 -14.83
CA ASN A 337 1.15 8.30 -14.55
C ASN A 337 2.01 7.32 -13.76
N PRO A 338 2.35 7.61 -12.50
CA PRO A 338 3.19 6.72 -11.69
C PRO A 338 2.48 5.42 -11.30
N PHE A 339 1.15 5.45 -11.19
CA PHE A 339 0.33 4.32 -10.74
C PHE A 339 -0.28 3.59 -11.94
N ARG A 340 -0.14 2.27 -11.94
CA ARG A 340 -0.64 1.38 -12.97
C ARG A 340 -1.70 0.41 -12.44
N GLY A 341 -2.49 0.87 -11.49
CA GLY A 341 -3.56 0.11 -10.87
C GLY A 341 -4.89 0.14 -11.61
N ASN A 342 -4.95 0.71 -12.81
CA ASN A 342 -6.17 0.77 -13.57
C ASN A 342 -6.58 -0.63 -14.03
N LEU A 343 -7.68 -1.11 -13.47
CA LEU A 343 -8.34 -2.31 -13.93
C LEU A 343 -9.26 -1.94 -15.09
N TYR A 344 -9.07 -2.63 -16.19
CA TYR A 344 -9.96 -2.49 -17.33
C TYR A 344 -11.14 -3.42 -17.13
N ASN A 345 -12.30 -2.81 -17.08
CA ASN A 345 -13.51 -3.61 -16.97
C ASN A 345 -13.78 -4.29 -18.32
N SER A 346 -13.45 -5.58 -18.41
CA SER A 346 -13.70 -6.39 -19.61
C SER A 346 -15.19 -6.38 -20.01
N GLU A 347 -16.11 -6.14 -19.07
CA GLU A 347 -17.53 -5.97 -19.35
C GLU A 347 -17.81 -4.73 -20.20
N LEU A 348 -17.00 -3.67 -20.15
CA LEU A 348 -17.15 -2.49 -21.01
C LEU A 348 -16.92 -2.81 -22.48
N PHE A 349 -16.19 -3.87 -22.77
CA PHE A 349 -15.84 -4.32 -24.13
C PHE A 349 -16.66 -5.55 -24.56
N SER A 350 -17.53 -6.07 -23.71
CA SER A 350 -18.40 -7.20 -24.09
C SER A 350 -19.46 -6.76 -25.11
N GLU A 351 -19.77 -7.63 -26.05
CA GLU A 351 -20.76 -7.37 -27.11
C GLU A 351 -22.18 -7.19 -26.58
N ASN A 352 -22.47 -7.68 -25.37
CA ASN A 352 -23.81 -7.69 -24.76
C ASN A 352 -24.19 -6.40 -24.03
N VAL A 353 -23.35 -5.38 -24.01
CA VAL A 353 -23.63 -4.11 -23.33
C VAL A 353 -24.25 -3.11 -24.30
N GLU A 354 -25.46 -2.64 -24.02
CA GLU A 354 -26.08 -1.56 -24.80
C GLU A 354 -25.18 -0.31 -24.77
N ILE A 355 -24.76 0.10 -25.96
CA ILE A 355 -23.81 1.19 -26.15
C ILE A 355 -24.57 2.52 -26.06
N ASN A 356 -24.51 3.18 -24.91
CA ASN A 356 -24.91 4.57 -24.73
C ASN A 356 -23.69 5.52 -24.77
N ASP A 357 -23.94 6.81 -24.80
CA ASP A 357 -22.87 7.82 -24.89
C ASP A 357 -21.91 7.80 -23.67
N SER A 358 -22.40 7.40 -22.51
CA SER A 358 -21.56 7.25 -21.32
C SER A 358 -20.60 6.07 -21.44
N ILE A 359 -21.09 4.94 -21.95
CA ILE A 359 -20.28 3.73 -22.19
C ILE A 359 -19.25 4.00 -23.29
N LYS A 360 -19.64 4.75 -24.35
CA LYS A 360 -18.67 5.17 -25.39
C LYS A 360 -17.54 6.01 -24.80
N ARG A 361 -17.85 6.96 -23.92
CA ARG A 361 -16.83 7.77 -23.25
C ARG A 361 -15.92 6.94 -22.35
N LEU A 362 -16.49 6.01 -21.59
CA LEU A 362 -15.73 5.10 -20.74
C LEU A 362 -14.84 4.17 -21.56
N ARG A 363 -15.36 3.61 -22.66
CA ARG A 363 -14.57 2.79 -23.61
C ARG A 363 -13.40 3.58 -24.20
N ASN A 364 -13.64 4.80 -24.66
CA ASN A 364 -12.58 5.63 -25.23
C ASN A 364 -11.54 6.01 -24.19
N ALA A 365 -11.96 6.31 -22.96
CA ALA A 365 -11.03 6.60 -21.86
C ALA A 365 -10.20 5.36 -21.49
N ALA A 366 -10.85 4.20 -21.39
CA ALA A 366 -10.18 2.94 -21.11
C ALA A 366 -9.22 2.57 -22.25
N TYR A 367 -9.65 2.69 -23.49
CA TYR A 367 -8.82 2.43 -24.66
C TYR A 367 -7.55 3.27 -24.67
N ASN A 368 -7.66 4.60 -24.46
CA ASN A 368 -6.51 5.48 -24.44
C ASN A 368 -5.53 5.18 -23.29
N LEU A 369 -6.03 4.70 -22.16
CA LEU A 369 -5.19 4.26 -21.05
C LEU A 369 -4.50 2.93 -21.34
N ASN A 370 -5.24 2.00 -21.99
CA ASN A 370 -4.76 0.65 -22.28
C ASN A 370 -3.64 0.62 -23.30
N ILE A 371 -3.68 1.44 -24.33
CA ILE A 371 -2.66 1.49 -25.39
C ILE A 371 -1.25 1.61 -24.81
N TYR A 372 -1.09 2.39 -23.74
CA TYR A 372 0.21 2.63 -23.14
C TYR A 372 0.53 1.70 -21.96
N ASP A 373 -0.45 1.04 -21.41
CA ASP A 373 -0.25 0.13 -20.27
C ASP A 373 0.14 -1.29 -20.69
N GLY A 374 0.11 -1.59 -22.01
CA GLY A 374 0.48 -2.90 -22.53
C GLY A 374 -0.43 -4.02 -22.05
N ASP A 375 -1.69 -3.71 -21.75
CA ASP A 375 -2.65 -4.71 -21.36
C ASP A 375 -3.09 -5.59 -22.55
N PHE A 376 -3.74 -6.70 -22.20
CA PHE A 376 -4.16 -7.69 -23.19
C PHE A 376 -5.15 -7.12 -24.20
N VAL A 377 -6.12 -6.32 -23.76
CA VAL A 377 -7.20 -5.82 -24.63
C VAL A 377 -6.66 -4.80 -25.63
N SER A 378 -5.81 -3.86 -25.22
CA SER A 378 -5.21 -2.88 -26.11
C SER A 378 -4.27 -3.55 -27.12
N THR A 379 -3.49 -4.53 -26.67
CA THR A 379 -2.60 -5.31 -27.57
C THR A 379 -3.38 -6.03 -28.65
N ILE A 380 -4.56 -6.57 -28.34
CA ILE A 380 -5.43 -7.23 -29.33
C ILE A 380 -6.02 -6.20 -30.31
N GLN A 381 -6.48 -5.05 -29.83
CA GLN A 381 -7.12 -4.03 -30.65
C GLN A 381 -6.15 -3.34 -31.60
N GLU A 382 -4.88 -3.21 -31.22
CA GLU A 382 -3.85 -2.61 -32.07
C GLU A 382 -3.13 -3.61 -32.97
N SER A 383 -3.18 -4.91 -32.66
CA SER A 383 -2.59 -5.89 -33.52
C SER A 383 -3.37 -5.95 -34.84
N ASN A 384 -2.89 -5.23 -35.84
CA ASN A 384 -3.37 -5.41 -37.20
C ASN A 384 -3.01 -6.82 -37.65
N ASP A 385 -4.01 -7.63 -37.84
CA ASP A 385 -3.82 -8.91 -38.50
C ASP A 385 -3.38 -8.66 -39.94
N TRP A 386 -2.08 -8.65 -40.15
CA TRP A 386 -1.49 -8.51 -41.48
C TRP A 386 -1.74 -9.70 -42.36
N THR A 387 -2.27 -10.82 -41.84
CA THR A 387 -2.57 -12.03 -42.61
C THR A 387 -4.00 -12.09 -43.12
N ASN A 388 -4.97 -11.53 -42.40
CA ASN A 388 -6.41 -11.72 -42.72
C ASN A 388 -7.28 -10.46 -42.66
N GLY A 389 -6.70 -9.28 -42.50
CA GLY A 389 -7.34 -7.96 -42.53
C GLY A 389 -8.83 -7.93 -42.27
N THR A 390 -9.26 -7.54 -41.07
CA THR A 390 -10.66 -7.24 -40.69
C THR A 390 -11.48 -8.30 -39.95
N GLU A 391 -10.89 -9.36 -39.43
CA GLU A 391 -11.69 -10.28 -38.60
C GLU A 391 -11.57 -9.97 -37.10
N SER A 392 -12.62 -10.31 -36.34
CA SER A 392 -12.76 -9.96 -34.93
C SER A 392 -11.56 -10.39 -34.08
N PRO A 393 -11.20 -9.62 -33.03
CA PRO A 393 -10.10 -9.93 -32.10
C PRO A 393 -10.15 -11.35 -31.53
N GLU A 394 -11.35 -11.91 -31.35
CA GLU A 394 -11.54 -13.29 -30.88
C GLU A 394 -11.03 -14.35 -31.83
N LYS A 395 -11.14 -14.12 -33.14
CA LYS A 395 -10.70 -15.06 -34.14
C LYS A 395 -9.18 -15.04 -34.34
N TYR A 396 -8.58 -13.89 -34.08
CA TYR A 396 -7.13 -13.71 -34.13
C TYR A 396 -6.42 -14.42 -33.00
N THR A 397 -6.96 -14.32 -31.79
CA THR A 397 -6.40 -14.96 -30.60
C THR A 397 -6.41 -16.47 -30.68
N SER A 398 -7.38 -17.07 -31.42
CA SER A 398 -7.48 -18.51 -31.52
C SER A 398 -6.50 -19.12 -32.51
N GLN A 399 -5.89 -18.35 -33.41
CA GLN A 399 -5.03 -18.87 -34.47
C GLN A 399 -3.53 -18.88 -34.18
N MET A 400 -3.03 -17.95 -33.37
CA MET A 400 -1.60 -17.85 -33.11
C MET A 400 -1.18 -18.27 -31.68
N TYR A 401 -1.94 -17.90 -30.70
CA TYR A 401 -1.69 -18.25 -29.31
C TYR A 401 -3.03 -18.33 -28.57
N ASP A 402 -3.22 -19.33 -27.78
CA ASP A 402 -4.31 -19.37 -26.83
C ASP A 402 -3.96 -18.39 -25.68
N TYR A 403 -4.35 -17.16 -25.85
CA TYR A 403 -3.97 -16.06 -24.95
C TYR A 403 -4.38 -16.30 -23.50
N GLY A 404 -5.43 -17.06 -23.28
CA GLY A 404 -5.81 -17.47 -21.93
C GLY A 404 -4.78 -18.41 -21.28
N ASN A 405 -3.96 -19.10 -22.10
CA ASN A 405 -3.04 -20.15 -21.64
C ASN A 405 -1.57 -19.88 -21.96
N THR A 406 -1.24 -18.88 -22.76
CA THR A 406 0.14 -18.63 -23.22
C THR A 406 0.84 -17.47 -22.53
N THR A 407 0.10 -16.56 -21.91
CA THR A 407 0.69 -15.48 -21.11
C THR A 407 0.25 -15.60 -19.63
N LEU A 408 1.21 -15.47 -18.73
CA LEU A 408 0.95 -15.40 -17.29
C LEU A 408 0.51 -14.00 -16.85
N ILE A 409 0.52 -13.03 -17.76
CA ILE A 409 0.18 -11.63 -17.48
C ILE A 409 -1.29 -11.40 -17.84
N SER A 410 -2.06 -10.97 -16.86
CA SER A 410 -3.48 -10.64 -16.98
C SER A 410 -3.81 -9.43 -16.12
N ASP A 411 -5.05 -8.93 -16.18
CA ASP A 411 -5.53 -7.87 -15.28
C ASP A 411 -5.52 -8.27 -13.81
N LYS A 412 -5.39 -9.56 -13.53
CA LYS A 412 -5.25 -10.11 -12.17
C LYS A 412 -3.80 -10.23 -11.71
N SER A 413 -2.84 -9.98 -12.59
CA SER A 413 -1.41 -10.02 -12.22
C SER A 413 -1.03 -8.78 -11.44
N ARG A 414 -0.59 -8.96 -10.20
CA ARG A 414 -0.19 -7.89 -9.27
C ARG A 414 1.31 -7.87 -9.08
N VAL A 415 1.86 -6.67 -8.92
CA VAL A 415 3.29 -6.48 -8.68
C VAL A 415 3.64 -6.80 -7.23
N TYR A 416 4.81 -7.43 -7.03
CA TYR A 416 5.47 -7.51 -5.74
C TYR A 416 6.96 -7.20 -5.88
N LYS A 417 7.57 -6.68 -4.80
CA LYS A 417 8.90 -6.06 -4.82
C LYS A 417 9.75 -6.50 -3.63
N GLY A 418 11.04 -6.18 -3.66
CA GLY A 418 11.95 -6.25 -2.50
C GLY A 418 12.80 -7.50 -2.40
N GLY A 419 12.46 -8.57 -3.13
CA GLY A 419 13.12 -9.87 -2.96
C GLY A 419 12.78 -10.51 -1.61
N SER A 420 13.20 -11.75 -1.40
CA SER A 420 12.85 -12.53 -0.21
C SER A 420 14.05 -13.35 0.30
N TRP A 421 13.84 -13.98 1.46
CA TRP A 421 14.78 -14.93 2.06
C TRP A 421 15.21 -16.07 1.12
N ALA A 422 14.37 -16.42 0.16
CA ALA A 422 14.63 -17.49 -0.82
C ALA A 422 15.21 -16.97 -2.15
N ASP A 423 15.35 -15.66 -2.32
CA ASP A 423 15.81 -15.02 -3.55
C ASP A 423 17.27 -14.63 -3.50
N GLY A 424 17.93 -14.66 -4.67
CA GLY A 424 19.30 -14.19 -4.82
C GLY A 424 19.44 -12.66 -4.80
N PRO A 425 20.67 -12.15 -4.72
CA PRO A 425 20.97 -10.71 -4.58
C PRO A 425 20.34 -9.79 -5.63
N TYR A 426 20.16 -10.27 -6.84
CA TYR A 426 19.55 -9.50 -7.93
C TYR A 426 18.18 -8.98 -7.55
N TYR A 427 17.36 -9.80 -6.91
CA TYR A 427 15.98 -9.47 -6.55
C TYR A 427 15.86 -8.51 -5.37
N LEU A 428 16.95 -8.22 -4.65
CA LEU A 428 16.98 -7.28 -3.54
C LEU A 428 16.96 -5.82 -4.01
N SER A 429 17.23 -5.57 -5.28
CA SER A 429 17.17 -4.22 -5.84
C SER A 429 15.72 -3.72 -5.87
N PRO A 430 15.45 -2.52 -5.32
CA PRO A 430 14.11 -1.93 -5.36
C PRO A 430 13.54 -1.76 -6.76
N SER A 431 14.38 -1.70 -7.78
CA SER A 431 13.96 -1.55 -9.17
C SER A 431 13.44 -2.84 -9.79
N VAL A 432 13.72 -4.01 -9.21
CA VAL A 432 13.26 -5.30 -9.76
C VAL A 432 11.78 -5.47 -9.52
N ARG A 433 11.07 -5.84 -10.58
CA ARG A 433 9.62 -6.08 -10.59
C ARG A 433 9.35 -7.56 -10.81
N ARG A 434 8.44 -8.10 -10.03
CA ARG A 434 7.89 -9.44 -10.23
C ARG A 434 6.38 -9.37 -10.09
N PHE A 435 5.70 -10.39 -10.58
CA PHE A 435 4.25 -10.45 -10.52
C PHE A 435 3.76 -11.86 -10.15
N MET A 436 2.58 -11.91 -9.63
CA MET A 436 1.82 -13.11 -9.32
C MET A 436 0.32 -12.77 -9.38
N ASN A 437 -0.54 -13.73 -9.60
CA ASN A 437 -1.98 -13.45 -9.63
C ASN A 437 -2.49 -13.00 -8.25
N GLU A 438 -3.49 -12.14 -8.26
CA GLU A 438 -4.06 -11.56 -7.04
C GLU A 438 -4.71 -12.56 -6.08
N ASP A 439 -5.00 -13.78 -6.55
CA ASP A 439 -5.56 -14.88 -5.77
C ASP A 439 -4.48 -15.87 -5.28
N GLU A 440 -3.27 -15.76 -5.79
CA GLU A 440 -2.17 -16.65 -5.44
C GLU A 440 -1.41 -16.14 -4.20
N ALA A 441 -0.77 -17.07 -3.51
CA ALA A 441 0.02 -16.80 -2.33
C ALA A 441 1.36 -17.55 -2.38
N SER A 442 2.35 -17.07 -1.64
CA SER A 442 3.68 -17.68 -1.57
C SER A 442 4.27 -17.56 -0.16
N SER A 443 5.14 -18.51 0.21
CA SER A 443 5.94 -18.43 1.43
C SER A 443 7.01 -17.33 1.40
N THR A 444 7.16 -16.65 0.26
CA THR A 444 8.15 -15.61 0.04
C THR A 444 7.54 -14.22 -0.09
N VAL A 445 6.22 -14.11 -0.04
CA VAL A 445 5.49 -12.85 -0.25
C VAL A 445 4.61 -12.53 0.94
N GLY A 446 4.83 -11.34 1.50
CA GLY A 446 4.03 -10.69 2.52
C GLY A 446 3.57 -9.31 2.03
N PHE A 447 3.37 -8.37 2.95
CA PHE A 447 2.98 -7.00 2.61
C PHE A 447 3.21 -6.03 3.75
N ARG A 448 3.18 -4.75 3.43
CA ARG A 448 3.04 -3.62 4.38
C ARG A 448 1.97 -2.66 3.89
N CYS A 449 1.42 -1.86 4.79
CA CYS A 449 0.43 -0.86 4.44
C CYS A 449 1.05 0.52 4.26
N ALA A 450 0.33 1.35 3.51
CA ALA A 450 0.60 2.78 3.36
C ALA A 450 -0.70 3.57 3.58
N MET A 451 -0.57 4.88 3.73
CA MET A 451 -1.69 5.80 3.90
C MET A 451 -1.36 7.13 3.22
N ASN A 452 -2.34 7.73 2.57
CA ASN A 452 -2.15 9.04 1.98
C ASN A 452 -1.99 10.12 3.06
N LYS A 453 -1.08 11.04 2.86
CA LYS A 453 -1.01 12.27 3.65
C LYS A 453 -2.02 13.26 3.11
N ILE A 454 -2.91 13.76 3.97
CA ILE A 454 -3.87 14.82 3.63
C ILE A 454 -3.20 16.18 3.80
N GLY A 455 -3.46 17.06 2.86
CA GLY A 455 -2.90 18.40 2.86
C GLY A 455 -1.49 18.44 2.29
N SER A 456 -1.12 19.61 1.79
CA SER A 456 0.24 19.86 1.36
C SER A 456 1.04 20.29 2.59
N ALA A 457 2.30 19.90 2.68
CA ALA A 457 3.24 20.60 3.53
C ALA A 457 3.35 22.01 2.96
N LEU A 458 2.52 22.92 3.47
CA LEU A 458 2.79 24.33 3.26
C LEU A 458 4.17 24.54 3.90
N ALA A 459 5.14 24.84 3.04
CA ALA A 459 6.42 25.33 3.52
C ALA A 459 6.12 26.47 4.49
N LYS A 460 6.47 26.26 5.75
CA LYS A 460 6.47 27.33 6.76
C LYS A 460 7.52 28.35 6.42
#